data_31cd0315b7815d85af58ba1b2c74074e
#
_entry.id   31cd0315b7815d85af58ba1b2c74074e
#
_cell.length_a   1.000
_cell.length_b   1.000
_cell.length_c   1.000
_cell.angle_alpha   90.00
_cell.angle_beta   90.00
_cell.angle_gamma   90.00
#
_symmetry.space_group_name_H-M   'P 1'
#
loop_
_entity.id
_entity.type
_entity.pdbx_description
1 polymer ?
#
loop_
_entity_poly.entity_id
_entity_poly.type
_entity_poly.pdbx_seq_one_letter_code
_entity_poly.pdbx_strand_id
1 'polypeptide(L)'
;MVPSKARAYVRELVTSGALAPLPADLGADAVLEAACEQGLASLLLAALDRERPVWAVELEPRLANERRALLVRTLGQIALAASSIERLGARGIRALPMKGAVVAETVCGVESERPMSDVDVLVLERFQDAVAALREAGFAEVARGDHAWAFRDPAGSGIVELHRSVVSAPGLFPLDREGLWQRRRAGRSQLAAWPSAEDLLLQLALHAAFQHGLVLSLVQWLDFRLLLEREVIDVARVLELAAASRARAPLAAALRVAEVVVGAPVPKALLAGLPRGMAPFLDAQLTTPLAFVAPSEPDLARVRLDLLAGRRLELVWRTLVQPETPEGDERLVARLRFAFSRGWRLARRGAPAPAPPNVHDLGEPKTPAAEGIEVPFGEELLRDCLAAFPHVRLTVTGRCMEPAIAHGAKVHLVSATRRRPRLGDVVLSRQKEGLRLHRLVFAPPIAPPGSRWRTKADRGVLFDPPLEAKDVLASIVTVEGDPAARPRRVTTALVSLVAGVAARLRLGAALARADTPS
;
A
#
# COMPACT_ATOMS: atom_id res chain seq x y z
N MET A 1 2.39 17.39 -13.45
CA MET A 1 2.34 17.45 -11.94
C MET A 1 1.59 18.72 -11.57
N VAL A 2 0.48 18.59 -10.85
CA VAL A 2 -0.36 19.71 -10.44
C VAL A 2 0.42 20.68 -9.54
N PRO A 3 0.40 22.00 -9.79
CA PRO A 3 1.10 22.98 -8.97
C PRO A 3 0.62 22.96 -7.51
N SER A 4 1.52 23.16 -6.57
CA SER A 4 1.19 23.24 -5.13
C SER A 4 0.20 24.38 -4.83
N LYS A 5 0.29 25.49 -5.56
CA LYS A 5 -0.64 26.63 -5.48
C LYS A 5 -2.08 26.26 -5.84
N ALA A 6 -2.27 25.39 -6.86
CA ALA A 6 -3.61 24.92 -7.24
C ALA A 6 -4.22 24.04 -6.14
N ARG A 7 -3.44 23.16 -5.54
CA ARG A 7 -3.89 22.36 -4.38
C ARG A 7 -4.19 23.23 -3.16
N ALA A 8 -3.39 24.28 -2.91
CA ALA A 8 -3.67 25.24 -1.85
C ALA A 8 -5.01 25.96 -2.09
N TYR A 9 -5.28 26.39 -3.34
CA TYR A 9 -6.52 27.03 -3.72
C TYR A 9 -7.73 26.10 -3.51
N VAL A 10 -7.63 24.84 -3.96
CA VAL A 10 -8.71 23.85 -3.77
C VAL A 10 -8.90 23.51 -2.29
N ARG A 11 -7.83 23.49 -1.48
CA ARG A 11 -7.93 23.33 -0.03
C ARG A 11 -8.67 24.52 0.60
N GLU A 12 -8.40 25.74 0.17
CA GLU A 12 -9.11 26.93 0.66
C GLU A 12 -10.60 26.86 0.38
N LEU A 13 -11.00 26.39 -0.80
CA LEU A 13 -12.42 26.12 -1.11
C LEU A 13 -13.02 25.13 -0.10
N VAL A 14 -12.32 24.05 0.25
CA VAL A 14 -12.80 23.11 1.26
C VAL A 14 -12.96 23.76 2.61
N THR A 15 -12.02 24.59 3.06
CA THR A 15 -12.04 25.18 4.40
C THR A 15 -13.03 26.33 4.55
N SER A 16 -13.15 27.18 3.53
CA SER A 16 -14.03 28.38 3.55
C SER A 16 -15.45 28.09 3.03
N GLY A 17 -15.61 27.08 2.19
CA GLY A 17 -16.85 26.81 1.47
C GLY A 17 -17.13 27.80 0.33
N ALA A 18 -16.21 28.69 -0.01
CA ALA A 18 -16.35 29.73 -1.03
C ALA A 18 -15.11 29.79 -1.93
N LEU A 19 -15.29 30.25 -3.16
CA LEU A 19 -14.20 30.47 -4.11
C LEU A 19 -13.45 31.77 -3.74
N ALA A 20 -12.16 31.64 -3.50
CA ALA A 20 -11.29 32.81 -3.43
C ALA A 20 -11.11 33.44 -4.85
N PRO A 21 -10.74 34.72 -4.98
CA PRO A 21 -10.30 35.27 -6.24
C PRO A 21 -9.16 34.43 -6.83
N LEU A 22 -9.25 34.11 -8.13
CA LEU A 22 -8.20 33.30 -8.79
C LEU A 22 -6.91 34.14 -8.88
N PRO A 23 -5.80 33.68 -8.31
CA PRO A 23 -4.50 34.36 -8.42
C PRO A 23 -4.09 34.52 -9.89
N ALA A 24 -3.49 35.66 -10.25
CA ALA A 24 -3.13 35.97 -11.63
C ALA A 24 -2.12 35.00 -12.25
N ASP A 25 -1.34 34.32 -11.41
CA ASP A 25 -0.34 33.30 -11.80
C ASP A 25 -0.88 31.87 -11.74
N LEU A 26 -2.20 31.69 -11.56
CA LEU A 26 -2.85 30.37 -11.48
C LEU A 26 -3.91 30.24 -12.58
N GLY A 27 -3.72 29.29 -13.49
CA GLY A 27 -4.69 29.00 -14.54
C GLY A 27 -5.89 28.20 -14.03
N ALA A 28 -7.07 28.45 -14.60
CA ALA A 28 -8.30 27.73 -14.29
C ALA A 28 -8.18 26.20 -14.51
N ASP A 29 -7.49 25.77 -15.57
CA ASP A 29 -7.21 24.35 -15.83
C ASP A 29 -6.42 23.68 -14.70
N ALA A 30 -5.44 24.38 -14.12
CA ALA A 30 -4.66 23.84 -13.02
C ALA A 30 -5.51 23.67 -11.74
N VAL A 31 -6.50 24.54 -11.52
CA VAL A 31 -7.48 24.40 -10.43
C VAL A 31 -8.36 23.19 -10.65
N LEU A 32 -8.85 22.98 -11.88
CA LEU A 32 -9.65 21.81 -12.23
C LEU A 32 -8.86 20.52 -12.06
N GLU A 33 -7.63 20.46 -12.58
CA GLU A 33 -6.77 19.29 -12.42
C GLU A 33 -6.52 18.99 -10.93
N ALA A 34 -6.26 20.03 -10.11
CA ALA A 34 -6.08 19.86 -8.67
C ALA A 34 -7.35 19.34 -8.01
N ALA A 35 -8.52 19.84 -8.38
CA ALA A 35 -9.79 19.37 -7.84
C ALA A 35 -10.06 17.90 -8.23
N CYS A 36 -9.79 17.51 -9.48
CA CYS A 36 -9.91 16.12 -9.93
C CYS A 36 -8.91 15.20 -9.19
N GLU A 37 -7.63 15.59 -9.10
CA GLU A 37 -6.59 14.83 -8.37
C GLU A 37 -6.97 14.61 -6.90
N GLN A 38 -7.57 15.62 -6.27
CA GLN A 38 -7.96 15.59 -4.86
C GLN A 38 -9.37 15.03 -4.61
N GLY A 39 -10.08 14.59 -5.68
CA GLY A 39 -11.44 14.06 -5.58
C GLY A 39 -12.50 15.10 -5.25
N LEU A 40 -12.27 16.38 -5.57
CA LEU A 40 -13.12 17.51 -5.21
C LEU A 40 -13.77 18.18 -6.41
N ALA A 41 -13.78 17.54 -7.58
CA ALA A 41 -14.35 18.11 -8.80
C ALA A 41 -15.82 18.52 -8.63
N SER A 42 -16.61 17.69 -7.95
CA SER A 42 -18.02 17.99 -7.68
C SER A 42 -18.21 19.17 -6.71
N LEU A 43 -17.36 19.27 -5.68
CA LEU A 43 -17.38 20.41 -4.77
C LEU A 43 -17.01 21.70 -5.50
N LEU A 44 -16.00 21.66 -6.37
CA LEU A 44 -15.62 22.79 -7.21
C LEU A 44 -16.78 23.19 -8.11
N LEU A 45 -17.44 22.25 -8.78
CA LEU A 45 -18.62 22.50 -9.62
C LEU A 45 -19.74 23.18 -8.84
N ALA A 46 -20.10 22.67 -7.68
CA ALA A 46 -21.15 23.27 -6.85
C ALA A 46 -20.81 24.71 -6.45
N ALA A 47 -19.52 25.01 -6.18
CA ALA A 47 -19.07 26.35 -5.90
C ALA A 47 -19.12 27.26 -7.15
N LEU A 48 -18.72 26.75 -8.31
CA LEU A 48 -18.78 27.49 -9.58
C LEU A 48 -20.22 27.79 -9.99
N ASP A 49 -21.14 26.85 -9.84
CA ASP A 49 -22.58 27.04 -10.11
C ASP A 49 -23.19 28.14 -9.23
N ARG A 50 -22.76 28.21 -7.96
CA ARG A 50 -23.24 29.20 -7.00
C ARG A 50 -22.68 30.60 -7.26
N GLU A 51 -21.38 30.70 -7.52
CA GLU A 51 -20.64 31.95 -7.54
C GLU A 51 -20.40 32.53 -8.96
N ARG A 52 -20.46 31.66 -9.97
CA ARG A 52 -20.35 32.00 -11.42
C ARG A 52 -19.18 32.94 -11.75
N PRO A 53 -17.96 32.65 -11.33
CA PRO A 53 -16.83 33.52 -11.63
C PRO A 53 -16.50 33.50 -13.12
N VAL A 54 -16.14 34.68 -13.68
CA VAL A 54 -15.88 34.85 -15.12
C VAL A 54 -14.84 33.87 -15.66
N TRP A 55 -13.81 33.56 -14.86
CA TRP A 55 -12.73 32.63 -15.27
C TRP A 55 -13.17 31.16 -15.43
N ALA A 56 -14.36 30.81 -14.94
CA ALA A 56 -14.83 29.42 -14.97
C ALA A 56 -15.70 29.10 -16.22
N VAL A 57 -16.12 30.08 -16.97
CA VAL A 57 -17.06 29.89 -18.11
C VAL A 57 -16.53 28.87 -19.12
N GLU A 58 -15.23 28.90 -19.41
CA GLU A 58 -14.60 27.96 -20.35
C GLU A 58 -14.49 26.53 -19.80
N LEU A 59 -14.58 26.35 -18.48
CA LEU A 59 -14.49 25.04 -17.84
C LEU A 59 -15.84 24.32 -17.74
N GLU A 60 -16.96 25.01 -17.84
CA GLU A 60 -18.29 24.43 -17.60
C GLU A 60 -18.57 23.14 -18.38
N PRO A 61 -18.26 23.00 -19.68
CA PRO A 61 -18.53 21.74 -20.40
C PRO A 61 -17.72 20.57 -19.90
N ARG A 62 -16.44 20.82 -19.53
CA ARG A 62 -15.53 19.78 -19.00
C ARG A 62 -15.98 19.32 -17.61
N LEU A 63 -16.34 20.28 -16.77
CA LEU A 63 -16.83 20.02 -15.42
C LEU A 63 -18.14 19.23 -15.42
N ALA A 64 -19.09 19.55 -16.31
CA ALA A 64 -20.33 18.82 -16.45
C ALA A 64 -20.10 17.34 -16.87
N ASN A 65 -19.13 17.10 -17.76
CA ASN A 65 -18.75 15.74 -18.15
C ASN A 65 -18.09 14.98 -17.00
N GLU A 66 -17.16 15.62 -16.28
CA GLU A 66 -16.52 15.02 -15.10
C GLU A 66 -17.54 14.66 -14.01
N ARG A 67 -18.47 15.58 -13.72
CA ARG A 67 -19.56 15.33 -12.76
C ARG A 67 -20.39 14.12 -13.15
N ARG A 68 -20.79 14.02 -14.42
CA ARG A 68 -21.57 12.88 -14.91
C ARG A 68 -20.78 11.57 -14.79
N ALA A 69 -19.50 11.58 -15.17
CA ALA A 69 -18.62 10.43 -15.06
C ALA A 69 -18.40 9.99 -13.61
N LEU A 70 -18.21 10.95 -12.69
CA LEU A 70 -18.08 10.71 -11.27
C LEU A 70 -19.35 10.09 -10.67
N LEU A 71 -20.52 10.66 -10.99
CA LEU A 71 -21.82 10.17 -10.52
C LEU A 71 -22.04 8.71 -10.95
N VAL A 72 -21.87 8.42 -12.25
CA VAL A 72 -22.04 7.07 -12.79
C VAL A 72 -21.08 6.09 -12.09
N ARG A 73 -19.81 6.46 -11.92
CA ARG A 73 -18.81 5.65 -11.26
C ARG A 73 -19.17 5.40 -9.79
N THR A 74 -19.55 6.44 -9.06
CA THR A 74 -19.87 6.32 -7.63
C THR A 74 -21.12 5.47 -7.40
N LEU A 75 -22.17 5.65 -8.19
CA LEU A 75 -23.37 4.80 -8.13
C LEU A 75 -23.03 3.33 -8.46
N GLY A 76 -22.18 3.10 -9.47
CA GLY A 76 -21.68 1.75 -9.78
C GLY A 76 -20.91 1.12 -8.63
N GLN A 77 -20.07 1.89 -7.94
CA GLN A 77 -19.32 1.39 -6.76
C GLN A 77 -20.24 1.09 -5.57
N ILE A 78 -21.25 1.92 -5.29
CA ILE A 78 -22.24 1.65 -4.23
C ILE A 78 -23.03 0.38 -4.56
N ALA A 79 -23.48 0.23 -5.81
CA ALA A 79 -24.18 -0.98 -6.25
C ALA A 79 -23.29 -2.23 -6.13
N LEU A 80 -22.00 -2.10 -6.45
CA LEU A 80 -21.02 -3.17 -6.29
C LEU A 80 -20.83 -3.55 -4.81
N ALA A 81 -20.76 -2.56 -3.91
CA ALA A 81 -20.71 -2.78 -2.47
C ALA A 81 -21.94 -3.55 -1.99
N ALA A 82 -23.13 -3.08 -2.37
CA ALA A 82 -24.42 -3.66 -1.98
C ALA A 82 -24.52 -5.12 -2.45
N SER A 83 -24.28 -5.38 -3.74
CA SER A 83 -24.37 -6.74 -4.31
C SER A 83 -23.34 -7.68 -3.71
N SER A 84 -22.13 -7.20 -3.40
CA SER A 84 -21.10 -8.00 -2.74
C SER A 84 -21.51 -8.40 -1.33
N ILE A 85 -22.02 -7.46 -0.53
CA ILE A 85 -22.50 -7.72 0.84
C ILE A 85 -23.71 -8.65 0.83
N GLU A 86 -24.65 -8.47 -0.10
CA GLU A 86 -25.81 -9.35 -0.26
C GLU A 86 -25.39 -10.80 -0.56
N ARG A 87 -24.44 -11.00 -1.49
CA ARG A 87 -23.88 -12.34 -1.81
C ARG A 87 -23.27 -13.01 -0.59
N LEU A 88 -22.53 -12.25 0.23
CA LEU A 88 -21.96 -12.76 1.47
C LEU A 88 -23.05 -13.10 2.48
N GLY A 89 -24.05 -12.22 2.63
CA GLY A 89 -25.22 -12.42 3.50
C GLY A 89 -26.03 -13.66 3.13
N ALA A 90 -26.25 -13.93 1.84
CA ALA A 90 -26.94 -15.15 1.35
C ALA A 90 -26.22 -16.45 1.76
N ARG A 91 -24.93 -16.38 2.13
CA ARG A 91 -24.13 -17.50 2.67
C ARG A 91 -23.97 -17.46 4.18
N GLY A 92 -24.72 -16.60 4.86
CA GLY A 92 -24.62 -16.39 6.30
C GLY A 92 -23.31 -15.77 6.76
N ILE A 93 -22.61 -15.03 5.89
CA ILE A 93 -21.36 -14.35 6.21
C ILE A 93 -21.68 -12.89 6.55
N ARG A 94 -21.37 -12.48 7.77
CA ARG A 94 -21.59 -11.10 8.22
C ARG A 94 -20.48 -10.19 7.68
N ALA A 95 -20.88 -9.16 6.93
CA ALA A 95 -19.99 -8.16 6.37
C ALA A 95 -20.63 -6.77 6.41
N LEU A 96 -19.80 -5.73 6.50
CA LEU A 96 -20.23 -4.34 6.50
C LEU A 96 -19.40 -3.53 5.50
N PRO A 97 -19.99 -2.55 4.82
CA PRO A 97 -19.22 -1.60 4.04
C PRO A 97 -18.33 -0.75 4.96
N MET A 98 -17.25 -0.21 4.41
CA MET A 98 -16.33 0.63 5.14
C MET A 98 -16.06 1.93 4.38
N LYS A 99 -15.47 2.89 5.10
CA LYS A 99 -14.81 4.07 4.53
C LYS A 99 -15.67 4.80 3.47
N GLY A 100 -15.12 4.90 2.25
CA GLY A 100 -15.66 5.69 1.16
C GLY A 100 -17.09 5.37 0.77
N ALA A 101 -17.46 4.10 0.68
CA ALA A 101 -18.82 3.70 0.31
C ALA A 101 -19.86 4.14 1.36
N VAL A 102 -19.50 4.04 2.64
CA VAL A 102 -20.38 4.51 3.74
C VAL A 102 -20.50 6.02 3.71
N VAL A 103 -19.38 6.76 3.62
CA VAL A 103 -19.39 8.23 3.60
C VAL A 103 -20.16 8.76 2.40
N ALA A 104 -19.97 8.17 1.23
CA ALA A 104 -20.66 8.58 0.01
C ALA A 104 -22.18 8.49 0.17
N GLU A 105 -22.68 7.40 0.74
CA GLU A 105 -24.12 7.15 0.86
C GLU A 105 -24.77 7.80 2.08
N THR A 106 -24.06 7.85 3.22
CA THR A 106 -24.67 8.29 4.48
C THR A 106 -24.40 9.75 4.80
N VAL A 107 -23.21 10.24 4.43
CA VAL A 107 -22.71 11.56 4.85
C VAL A 107 -22.78 12.57 3.70
N CYS A 108 -22.44 12.19 2.46
CA CYS A 108 -22.47 13.12 1.31
C CYS A 108 -23.86 13.36 0.74
N GLY A 109 -24.81 12.47 1.00
CA GLY A 109 -26.18 12.55 0.49
C GLY A 109 -26.42 11.73 -0.78
N VAL A 110 -27.63 11.83 -1.34
CA VAL A 110 -28.13 10.92 -2.39
C VAL A 110 -27.32 10.95 -3.67
N GLU A 111 -26.69 12.06 -3.97
CA GLU A 111 -26.00 12.24 -5.25
C GLU A 111 -24.50 12.17 -5.07
N SER A 112 -24.10 11.18 -4.34
CA SER A 112 -22.77 10.97 -3.85
C SER A 112 -21.70 11.45 -4.83
N GLU A 113 -21.34 12.69 -4.65
CA GLU A 113 -20.31 13.37 -5.41
C GLU A 113 -18.91 12.99 -4.91
N ARG A 114 -18.84 11.98 -4.06
CA ARG A 114 -17.58 11.48 -3.50
C ARG A 114 -17.00 10.39 -4.40
N PRO A 115 -15.91 10.66 -5.12
CA PRO A 115 -15.26 9.64 -5.96
C PRO A 115 -14.66 8.52 -5.11
N MET A 116 -14.76 7.31 -5.65
CA MET A 116 -14.14 6.10 -5.09
C MET A 116 -13.39 5.36 -6.18
N SER A 117 -12.27 4.73 -5.84
CA SER A 117 -11.49 3.85 -6.71
C SER A 117 -11.86 2.38 -6.54
N ASP A 118 -12.29 2.04 -5.34
CA ASP A 118 -12.55 0.69 -4.86
C ASP A 118 -13.68 0.70 -3.83
N VAL A 119 -14.13 -0.48 -3.48
CA VAL A 119 -15.14 -0.71 -2.46
C VAL A 119 -14.55 -1.56 -1.34
N ASP A 120 -14.46 -0.96 -0.17
CA ASP A 120 -14.00 -1.66 1.02
C ASP A 120 -15.15 -2.39 1.72
N VAL A 121 -15.02 -3.69 1.94
CA VAL A 121 -15.99 -4.53 2.66
C VAL A 121 -15.30 -5.24 3.83
N LEU A 122 -15.68 -4.93 5.05
CA LEU A 122 -15.19 -5.59 6.26
C LEU A 122 -15.95 -6.89 6.51
N VAL A 123 -15.25 -8.00 6.38
CA VAL A 123 -15.77 -9.34 6.69
C VAL A 123 -15.57 -9.61 8.18
N LEU A 124 -16.65 -9.78 8.91
CA LEU A 124 -16.60 -9.92 10.36
C LEU A 124 -16.22 -11.34 10.79
N GLU A 125 -16.51 -12.35 9.97
CA GLU A 125 -16.23 -13.76 10.24
C GLU A 125 -16.06 -14.55 8.94
N ARG A 126 -15.49 -15.77 9.02
CA ARG A 126 -15.40 -16.68 7.87
C ARG A 126 -14.78 -16.05 6.62
N PHE A 127 -13.66 -15.34 6.79
CA PHE A 127 -13.03 -14.57 5.71
C PHE A 127 -12.69 -15.42 4.47
N GLN A 128 -12.25 -16.66 4.65
CA GLN A 128 -11.93 -17.54 3.51
C GLN A 128 -13.18 -17.96 2.73
N ASP A 129 -14.30 -18.14 3.43
CA ASP A 129 -15.58 -18.44 2.77
C ASP A 129 -16.08 -17.21 1.98
N ALA A 130 -15.83 -15.99 2.49
CA ALA A 130 -16.11 -14.77 1.74
C ALA A 130 -15.26 -14.67 0.46
N VAL A 131 -13.99 -15.02 0.54
CA VAL A 131 -13.09 -15.10 -0.63
C VAL A 131 -13.60 -16.14 -1.63
N ALA A 132 -13.98 -17.33 -1.17
CA ALA A 132 -14.54 -18.38 -2.03
C ALA A 132 -15.83 -17.90 -2.70
N ALA A 133 -16.70 -17.22 -1.96
CA ALA A 133 -17.96 -16.68 -2.47
C ALA A 133 -17.78 -15.72 -3.64
N LEU A 134 -16.80 -14.80 -3.57
CA LEU A 134 -16.51 -13.88 -4.67
C LEU A 134 -15.90 -14.62 -5.87
N ARG A 135 -14.98 -15.57 -5.64
CA ARG A 135 -14.39 -16.35 -6.74
C ARG A 135 -15.42 -17.18 -7.50
N GLU A 136 -16.35 -17.84 -6.78
CA GLU A 136 -17.46 -18.57 -7.38
C GLU A 136 -18.42 -17.66 -8.14
N ALA A 137 -18.54 -16.40 -7.75
CA ALA A 137 -19.31 -15.40 -8.48
C ALA A 137 -18.53 -14.80 -9.68
N GLY A 138 -17.34 -15.31 -10.00
CA GLY A 138 -16.55 -14.90 -11.15
C GLY A 138 -15.62 -13.71 -10.91
N PHE A 139 -15.47 -13.24 -9.66
CA PHE A 139 -14.53 -12.18 -9.36
C PHE A 139 -13.08 -12.66 -9.48
N ALA A 140 -12.25 -11.89 -10.17
CA ALA A 140 -10.83 -12.16 -10.35
C ALA A 140 -10.00 -11.52 -9.23
N GLU A 141 -9.20 -12.32 -8.52
CA GLU A 141 -8.26 -11.80 -7.52
C GLU A 141 -7.17 -10.98 -8.22
N VAL A 142 -6.98 -9.71 -7.80
CA VAL A 142 -5.98 -8.78 -8.35
C VAL A 142 -4.85 -8.46 -7.38
N ALA A 143 -5.12 -8.51 -6.08
CA ALA A 143 -4.09 -8.29 -5.06
C ALA A 143 -4.41 -9.02 -3.75
N ARG A 144 -3.37 -9.36 -3.00
CA ARG A 144 -3.47 -10.01 -1.70
C ARG A 144 -2.57 -9.32 -0.67
N GLY A 145 -3.19 -8.71 0.33
CA GLY A 145 -2.52 -8.10 1.47
C GLY A 145 -2.69 -8.89 2.76
N ASP A 146 -2.05 -8.41 3.83
CA ASP A 146 -2.17 -8.99 5.18
C ASP A 146 -3.51 -8.67 5.87
N HIS A 147 -4.19 -7.61 5.45
CA HIS A 147 -5.46 -7.14 6.04
C HIS A 147 -6.62 -7.13 5.05
N ALA A 148 -6.35 -7.07 3.74
CA ALA A 148 -7.36 -7.04 2.69
C ALA A 148 -6.90 -7.80 1.45
N TRP A 149 -7.87 -8.34 0.70
CA TRP A 149 -7.68 -8.95 -0.62
C TRP A 149 -8.58 -8.24 -1.61
N ALA A 150 -8.02 -7.84 -2.75
CA ALA A 150 -8.71 -7.10 -3.80
C ALA A 150 -9.18 -8.02 -4.92
N PHE A 151 -10.41 -7.82 -5.37
CA PHE A 151 -11.08 -8.60 -6.40
C PHE A 151 -11.69 -7.67 -7.45
N ARG A 152 -11.47 -7.98 -8.72
CA ARG A 152 -12.11 -7.28 -9.84
C ARG A 152 -13.45 -7.92 -10.13
N ASP A 153 -14.48 -7.09 -10.23
CA ASP A 153 -15.81 -7.49 -10.65
C ASP A 153 -15.81 -8.06 -12.08
N PRO A 154 -16.51 -9.19 -12.35
CA PRO A 154 -16.57 -9.79 -13.68
C PRO A 154 -17.22 -8.88 -14.74
N ALA A 155 -18.11 -7.97 -14.35
CA ALA A 155 -18.69 -6.96 -15.24
C ALA A 155 -17.75 -5.78 -15.51
N GLY A 156 -16.58 -5.72 -14.84
CA GLY A 156 -15.63 -4.63 -15.00
C GLY A 156 -16.04 -3.32 -14.32
N SER A 157 -17.08 -3.36 -13.47
CA SER A 157 -17.62 -2.16 -12.82
C SER A 157 -16.71 -1.60 -11.73
N GLY A 158 -15.76 -2.40 -11.19
CA GLY A 158 -14.85 -1.90 -10.17
C GLY A 158 -14.05 -2.98 -9.45
N ILE A 159 -13.48 -2.59 -8.32
CA ILE A 159 -12.70 -3.44 -7.42
C ILE A 159 -13.37 -3.49 -6.06
N VAL A 160 -13.49 -4.69 -5.51
CA VAL A 160 -13.92 -4.95 -4.13
C VAL A 160 -12.71 -5.37 -3.32
N GLU A 161 -12.44 -4.69 -2.23
CA GLU A 161 -11.46 -5.10 -1.23
C GLU A 161 -12.16 -5.77 -0.04
N LEU A 162 -11.99 -7.09 0.10
CA LEU A 162 -12.43 -7.80 1.29
C LEU A 162 -11.42 -7.58 2.41
N HIS A 163 -11.82 -6.89 3.45
CA HIS A 163 -11.04 -6.61 4.65
C HIS A 163 -11.32 -7.62 5.75
N ARG A 164 -10.29 -8.23 6.34
CA ARG A 164 -10.37 -8.98 7.59
C ARG A 164 -9.93 -8.15 8.79
N SER A 165 -9.32 -6.98 8.56
CA SER A 165 -8.93 -5.99 9.55
C SER A 165 -8.96 -4.60 8.92
N VAL A 166 -9.19 -3.58 9.73
CA VAL A 166 -9.25 -2.17 9.27
C VAL A 166 -7.91 -1.71 8.69
N VAL A 167 -6.80 -2.21 9.24
CA VAL A 167 -5.45 -1.84 8.83
C VAL A 167 -4.51 -3.04 8.81
N SER A 168 -3.33 -2.85 8.21
CA SER A 168 -2.23 -3.83 8.23
C SER A 168 -1.78 -4.17 9.66
N ALA A 169 -1.06 -5.28 9.83
CA ALA A 169 -0.73 -5.87 11.12
C ALA A 169 -1.99 -6.17 11.96
N PRO A 170 -2.86 -7.09 11.47
CA PRO A 170 -4.08 -7.49 12.16
C PRO A 170 -3.81 -7.85 13.63
N GLY A 171 -4.75 -7.53 14.52
CA GLY A 171 -4.62 -7.75 15.97
C GLY A 171 -3.82 -6.68 16.72
N LEU A 172 -3.08 -5.81 16.04
CA LEU A 172 -2.46 -4.65 16.68
C LEU A 172 -3.51 -3.68 17.24
N PHE A 173 -4.60 -3.53 16.49
CA PHE A 173 -5.80 -2.81 16.89
C PHE A 173 -6.97 -3.82 16.95
N PRO A 174 -7.27 -4.37 18.14
CA PRO A 174 -8.35 -5.35 18.28
C PRO A 174 -9.67 -4.80 17.77
N LEU A 175 -10.37 -5.62 16.98
CA LEU A 175 -11.66 -5.29 16.41
C LEU A 175 -12.75 -6.04 17.18
N ASP A 176 -13.65 -5.29 17.82
CA ASP A 176 -14.86 -5.84 18.41
C ASP A 176 -15.89 -6.14 17.31
N ARG A 177 -15.75 -7.31 16.69
CA ARG A 177 -16.57 -7.71 15.52
C ARG A 177 -18.05 -7.88 15.88
N GLU A 178 -18.34 -8.43 17.05
CA GLU A 178 -19.70 -8.59 17.54
C GLU A 178 -20.33 -7.23 17.86
N GLY A 179 -19.62 -6.39 18.59
CA GLY A 179 -20.10 -5.04 18.88
C GLY A 179 -20.29 -4.18 17.62
N LEU A 180 -19.41 -4.29 16.62
CA LEU A 180 -19.61 -3.64 15.31
C LEU A 180 -20.93 -4.09 14.65
N TRP A 181 -21.22 -5.39 14.67
CA TRP A 181 -22.47 -5.92 14.12
C TRP A 181 -23.69 -5.45 14.90
N GLN A 182 -23.61 -5.40 16.23
CA GLN A 182 -24.72 -4.96 17.09
C GLN A 182 -25.00 -3.46 16.95
N ARG A 183 -23.95 -2.63 16.80
CA ARG A 183 -24.06 -1.18 16.65
C ARG A 183 -24.33 -0.72 15.21
N ARG A 184 -24.40 -1.65 14.23
CA ARG A 184 -24.70 -1.29 12.85
C ARG A 184 -26.03 -0.57 12.74
N ARG A 185 -26.10 0.38 11.85
CA ARG A 185 -27.31 1.14 11.54
C ARG A 185 -28.01 0.52 10.33
N ALA A 186 -29.33 0.55 10.31
CA ALA A 186 -30.11 0.12 9.15
C ALA A 186 -29.82 1.07 7.96
N GLY A 187 -29.66 0.51 6.78
CA GLY A 187 -29.46 1.24 5.56
C GLY A 187 -30.71 2.01 5.13
N ARG A 188 -30.49 3.10 4.42
CA ARG A 188 -31.58 3.94 3.89
C ARG A 188 -31.74 3.82 2.38
N SER A 189 -30.75 3.26 1.69
CA SER A 189 -30.77 3.14 0.23
C SER A 189 -30.27 1.75 -0.23
N GLN A 190 -29.21 1.70 -1.01
CA GLN A 190 -28.68 0.44 -1.58
C GLN A 190 -27.96 -0.43 -0.54
N LEU A 191 -27.27 0.19 0.42
CA LEU A 191 -26.61 -0.57 1.48
C LEU A 191 -27.61 -0.93 2.59
N ALA A 192 -27.78 -2.22 2.86
CA ALA A 192 -28.72 -2.71 3.86
C ALA A 192 -28.36 -2.32 5.30
N ALA A 193 -27.07 -2.18 5.58
CA ALA A 193 -26.55 -1.74 6.88
C ALA A 193 -25.16 -1.12 6.74
N TRP A 194 -24.79 -0.26 7.69
CA TRP A 194 -23.47 0.34 7.80
C TRP A 194 -23.01 0.48 9.26
N PRO A 195 -21.70 0.67 9.54
CA PRO A 195 -21.22 0.89 10.89
C PRO A 195 -21.82 2.16 11.52
N SER A 196 -21.85 2.21 12.85
CA SER A 196 -22.20 3.47 13.54
C SER A 196 -21.26 4.60 13.16
N ALA A 197 -21.67 5.84 13.39
CA ALA A 197 -20.83 7.01 13.09
C ALA A 197 -19.52 7.00 13.89
N GLU A 198 -19.57 6.50 15.14
CA GLU A 198 -18.40 6.36 16.01
C GLU A 198 -17.44 5.27 15.50
N ASP A 199 -17.97 4.13 15.07
CA ASP A 199 -17.18 3.05 14.47
C ASP A 199 -16.56 3.51 13.14
N LEU A 200 -17.31 4.25 12.31
CA LEU A 200 -16.81 4.81 11.05
C LEU A 200 -15.68 5.83 11.30
N LEU A 201 -15.86 6.73 12.28
CA LEU A 201 -14.83 7.72 12.64
C LEU A 201 -13.53 7.03 13.07
N LEU A 202 -13.63 5.96 13.85
CA LEU A 202 -12.47 5.19 14.28
C LEU A 202 -11.80 4.46 13.11
N GLN A 203 -12.58 3.89 12.18
CA GLN A 203 -12.07 3.26 10.96
C GLN A 203 -11.30 4.25 10.08
N LEU A 204 -11.88 5.42 9.82
CA LEU A 204 -11.23 6.50 9.06
C LEU A 204 -9.93 6.94 9.72
N ALA A 205 -9.93 7.13 11.04
CA ALA A 205 -8.75 7.56 11.79
C ALA A 205 -7.62 6.52 11.76
N LEU A 206 -7.93 5.25 11.96
CA LEU A 206 -6.96 4.16 11.85
C LEU A 206 -6.38 4.07 10.44
N HIS A 207 -7.22 4.18 9.43
CA HIS A 207 -6.80 4.17 8.03
C HIS A 207 -5.87 5.34 7.72
N ALA A 208 -6.26 6.57 8.07
CA ALA A 208 -5.46 7.76 7.87
C ALA A 208 -4.10 7.68 8.57
N ALA A 209 -4.11 7.39 9.87
CA ALA A 209 -2.91 7.47 10.67
C ALA A 209 -1.98 6.25 10.48
N PHE A 210 -2.52 5.04 10.50
CA PHE A 210 -1.71 3.83 10.49
C PHE A 210 -1.46 3.27 9.09
N GLN A 211 -2.43 3.34 8.18
CA GLN A 211 -2.26 2.81 6.82
C GLN A 211 -1.54 3.81 5.91
N HIS A 212 -1.89 5.10 6.00
CA HIS A 212 -1.37 6.15 5.12
C HIS A 212 -0.39 7.13 5.77
N GLY A 213 -0.06 7.00 7.06
CA GLY A 213 0.91 7.88 7.72
C GLY A 213 0.48 9.34 7.75
N LEU A 214 -0.82 9.58 7.85
CA LEU A 214 -1.45 10.91 7.87
C LEU A 214 -1.35 11.69 6.55
N VAL A 215 -1.14 11.02 5.42
CA VAL A 215 -1.17 11.67 4.10
C VAL A 215 -2.31 11.09 3.28
N LEU A 216 -3.33 11.91 3.03
CA LEU A 216 -4.54 11.53 2.30
C LEU A 216 -4.84 12.57 1.22
N SER A 217 -5.74 12.25 0.27
CA SER A 217 -6.36 13.26 -0.60
C SER A 217 -7.30 14.17 0.20
N LEU A 218 -7.56 15.36 -0.30
CA LEU A 218 -8.45 16.32 0.38
C LEU A 218 -9.87 15.76 0.57
N VAL A 219 -10.39 14.97 -0.37
CA VAL A 219 -11.71 14.34 -0.22
C VAL A 219 -11.73 13.36 0.97
N GLN A 220 -10.65 12.62 1.19
CA GLN A 220 -10.57 11.71 2.34
C GLN A 220 -10.43 12.47 3.68
N TRP A 221 -9.79 13.64 3.70
CA TRP A 221 -9.82 14.52 4.86
C TRP A 221 -11.19 15.17 5.05
N LEU A 222 -11.87 15.54 3.96
CA LEU A 222 -13.22 16.08 4.00
C LEU A 222 -14.23 15.09 4.61
N ASP A 223 -14.02 13.78 4.43
CA ASP A 223 -14.84 12.74 5.08
C ASP A 223 -14.94 12.94 6.60
N PHE A 224 -13.82 13.28 7.26
CA PHE A 224 -13.82 13.56 8.70
C PHE A 224 -14.66 14.78 9.05
N ARG A 225 -14.50 15.86 8.30
CA ARG A 225 -15.26 17.09 8.53
C ARG A 225 -16.74 16.85 8.36
N LEU A 226 -17.15 16.26 7.23
CA LEU A 226 -18.56 16.00 6.92
C LEU A 226 -19.19 15.04 7.94
N LEU A 227 -18.46 14.01 8.36
CA LEU A 227 -18.96 13.08 9.39
C LEU A 227 -19.21 13.81 10.71
N LEU A 228 -18.28 14.66 11.15
CA LEU A 228 -18.39 15.42 12.40
C LEU A 228 -19.44 16.56 12.34
N GLU A 229 -19.73 17.10 11.16
CA GLU A 229 -20.73 18.14 10.97
C GLU A 229 -22.15 17.60 10.80
N ARG A 230 -22.29 16.42 10.18
CA ARG A 230 -23.59 15.89 9.74
C ARG A 230 -24.14 14.77 10.62
N GLU A 231 -23.27 14.09 11.36
CA GLU A 231 -23.66 13.02 12.26
C GLU A 231 -23.53 13.45 13.73
N VAL A 232 -24.47 12.97 14.57
CA VAL A 232 -24.35 13.14 16.01
C VAL A 232 -23.36 12.11 16.54
N ILE A 233 -22.20 12.56 17.00
CA ILE A 233 -21.13 11.72 17.51
C ILE A 233 -21.17 11.68 19.04
N ASP A 234 -21.36 10.49 19.62
CA ASP A 234 -21.15 10.29 21.05
C ASP A 234 -19.64 10.21 21.36
N VAL A 235 -19.10 11.32 21.85
CA VAL A 235 -17.68 11.47 22.18
C VAL A 235 -17.21 10.46 23.22
N ALA A 236 -18.03 10.16 24.23
CA ALA A 236 -17.70 9.18 25.25
C ALA A 236 -17.59 7.79 24.64
N ARG A 237 -18.51 7.44 23.76
CA ARG A 237 -18.52 6.17 23.04
C ARG A 237 -17.30 6.04 22.12
N VAL A 238 -16.93 7.08 21.38
CA VAL A 238 -15.69 7.09 20.56
C VAL A 238 -14.47 6.81 21.43
N LEU A 239 -14.35 7.46 22.60
CA LEU A 239 -13.23 7.24 23.51
C LEU A 239 -13.20 5.82 24.09
N GLU A 240 -14.34 5.22 24.38
CA GLU A 240 -14.45 3.83 24.81
C GLU A 240 -13.98 2.87 23.70
N LEU A 241 -14.50 3.04 22.47
CA LEU A 241 -14.13 2.22 21.32
C LEU A 241 -12.63 2.35 20.99
N ALA A 242 -12.10 3.59 21.02
CA ALA A 242 -10.69 3.83 20.78
C ALA A 242 -9.80 3.24 21.90
N ALA A 243 -10.28 3.19 23.14
CA ALA A 243 -9.58 2.52 24.23
C ALA A 243 -9.58 0.99 24.06
N ALA A 244 -10.73 0.40 23.80
CA ALA A 244 -10.90 -1.03 23.58
C ALA A 244 -10.06 -1.52 22.39
N SER A 245 -10.04 -0.75 21.30
CA SER A 245 -9.23 -1.03 20.11
C SER A 245 -7.77 -0.58 20.23
N ARG A 246 -7.34 -0.02 21.36
CA ARG A 246 -6.00 0.57 21.57
C ARG A 246 -5.61 1.62 20.52
N ALA A 247 -6.58 2.37 20.03
CA ALA A 247 -6.48 3.30 18.90
C ALA A 247 -6.56 4.78 19.29
N ARG A 248 -6.44 5.14 20.59
CA ARG A 248 -6.52 6.55 21.06
C ARG A 248 -5.51 7.46 20.36
N ALA A 249 -4.26 7.00 20.19
CA ALA A 249 -3.23 7.79 19.54
C ALA A 249 -3.46 7.98 18.02
N PRO A 250 -3.77 6.93 17.22
CA PRO A 250 -4.18 7.10 15.83
C PRO A 250 -5.39 8.03 15.66
N LEU A 251 -6.41 7.87 16.51
CA LEU A 251 -7.60 8.71 16.48
C LEU A 251 -7.25 10.19 16.69
N ALA A 252 -6.55 10.51 17.76
CA ALA A 252 -6.18 11.88 18.09
C ALA A 252 -5.28 12.52 17.02
N ALA A 253 -4.32 11.77 16.47
CA ALA A 253 -3.43 12.24 15.42
C ALA A 253 -4.20 12.55 14.12
N ALA A 254 -5.06 11.65 13.65
CA ALA A 254 -5.85 11.86 12.45
C ALA A 254 -6.81 13.06 12.59
N LEU A 255 -7.48 13.17 13.74
CA LEU A 255 -8.39 14.27 14.01
C LEU A 255 -7.66 15.62 14.11
N ARG A 256 -6.46 15.66 14.71
CA ARG A 256 -5.65 16.90 14.76
C ARG A 256 -5.27 17.36 13.35
N VAL A 257 -4.92 16.44 12.47
CA VAL A 257 -4.62 16.78 11.07
C VAL A 257 -5.89 17.23 10.32
N ALA A 258 -7.02 16.54 10.48
CA ALA A 258 -8.29 16.92 9.86
C ALA A 258 -8.76 18.32 10.31
N GLU A 259 -8.59 18.66 11.61
CA GLU A 259 -8.89 19.99 12.13
C GLU A 259 -8.15 21.10 11.35
N VAL A 260 -6.86 20.90 11.05
CA VAL A 260 -6.03 21.92 10.38
C VAL A 260 -6.14 21.87 8.86
N VAL A 261 -6.23 20.66 8.26
CA VAL A 261 -6.24 20.51 6.80
C VAL A 261 -7.57 20.97 6.21
N VAL A 262 -8.70 20.59 6.81
CA VAL A 262 -10.04 20.84 6.27
C VAL A 262 -10.97 21.60 7.21
N GLY A 263 -10.50 22.05 8.36
CA GLY A 263 -11.34 22.78 9.34
C GLY A 263 -12.40 21.89 10.00
N ALA A 264 -12.11 20.62 10.23
CA ALA A 264 -13.05 19.71 10.88
C ALA A 264 -13.37 20.17 12.33
N PRO A 265 -14.65 20.17 12.77
CA PRO A 265 -15.07 20.63 14.10
C PRO A 265 -14.79 19.55 15.16
N VAL A 266 -13.51 19.31 15.48
CA VAL A 266 -13.07 18.21 16.34
C VAL A 266 -13.33 18.55 17.83
N PRO A 267 -14.08 17.70 18.56
CA PRO A 267 -14.22 17.81 20.00
C PRO A 267 -12.86 17.68 20.72
N LYS A 268 -12.48 18.64 21.55
CA LYS A 268 -11.17 18.69 22.25
C LYS A 268 -10.85 17.40 23.02
N ALA A 269 -11.86 16.76 23.60
CA ALA A 269 -11.70 15.50 24.34
C ALA A 269 -11.09 14.38 23.48
N LEU A 270 -11.38 14.34 22.17
CA LEU A 270 -10.84 13.33 21.24
C LEU A 270 -9.34 13.55 20.93
N LEU A 271 -8.81 14.74 21.16
CA LEU A 271 -7.40 15.07 20.95
C LEU A 271 -6.49 14.68 22.14
N ALA A 272 -7.07 14.36 23.30
CA ALA A 272 -6.31 14.03 24.51
C ALA A 272 -5.46 12.75 24.41
N GLY A 273 -5.67 11.90 23.39
CA GLY A 273 -4.92 10.66 23.15
C GLY A 273 -3.58 10.82 22.45
N LEU A 274 -3.15 12.04 22.10
CA LEU A 274 -1.93 12.32 21.36
C LEU A 274 -0.68 11.98 22.21
N PRO A 275 0.24 11.13 21.71
CA PRO A 275 1.50 10.86 22.41
C PRO A 275 2.34 12.12 22.53
N ARG A 276 3.00 12.31 23.70
CA ARG A 276 3.85 13.50 23.97
C ARG A 276 4.92 13.77 22.90
N GLY A 277 5.51 12.71 22.31
CA GLY A 277 6.51 12.86 21.26
C GLY A 277 5.94 13.20 19.89
N MET A 278 4.63 12.96 19.67
CA MET A 278 3.98 13.18 18.37
C MET A 278 3.39 14.60 18.26
N ALA A 279 2.96 15.19 19.36
CA ALA A 279 2.39 16.53 19.34
C ALA A 279 3.36 17.57 18.73
N PRO A 280 4.62 17.70 19.17
CA PRO A 280 5.57 18.65 18.57
C PRO A 280 5.86 18.36 17.08
N PHE A 281 5.89 17.09 16.70
CA PHE A 281 6.08 16.70 15.30
C PHE A 281 4.91 17.16 14.41
N LEU A 282 3.67 16.91 14.86
CA LEU A 282 2.48 17.35 14.14
C LEU A 282 2.41 18.88 14.11
N ASP A 283 2.60 19.56 15.22
CA ASP A 283 2.52 21.02 15.28
C ASP A 283 3.55 21.68 14.36
N ALA A 284 4.77 21.17 14.29
CA ALA A 284 5.79 21.66 13.37
C ALA A 284 5.41 21.46 11.90
N GLN A 285 4.78 20.33 11.54
CA GLN A 285 4.38 20.05 10.15
C GLN A 285 3.04 20.72 9.79
N LEU A 286 2.15 20.93 10.73
CA LEU A 286 0.86 21.58 10.50
C LEU A 286 0.97 23.06 10.12
N THR A 287 2.16 23.66 10.25
CA THR A 287 2.46 24.99 9.65
C THR A 287 2.40 24.94 8.12
N THR A 288 2.52 23.75 7.52
CA THR A 288 2.37 23.50 6.08
C THR A 288 1.32 22.41 5.86
N PRO A 289 0.00 22.72 5.92
CA PRO A 289 -1.07 21.74 5.88
C PRO A 289 -1.03 20.81 4.66
N LEU A 290 -0.51 21.28 3.52
CA LEU A 290 -0.34 20.46 2.31
C LEU A 290 0.68 19.33 2.48
N ALA A 291 1.51 19.33 3.52
CA ALA A 291 2.38 18.20 3.85
C ALA A 291 1.58 16.92 4.17
N PHE A 292 0.33 17.07 4.58
CA PHE A 292 -0.59 15.97 4.86
C PHE A 292 -1.56 15.66 3.71
N VAL A 293 -1.34 16.28 2.55
CA VAL A 293 -2.17 16.08 1.35
C VAL A 293 -1.37 15.36 0.27
N ALA A 294 -1.93 14.29 -0.30
CA ALA A 294 -1.31 13.56 -1.40
C ALA A 294 -1.10 14.50 -2.62
N PRO A 295 -0.03 14.32 -3.40
CA PRO A 295 0.93 13.22 -3.42
C PRO A 295 2.16 13.38 -2.50
N SER A 296 2.05 14.10 -1.39
CA SER A 296 3.15 14.18 -0.41
C SER A 296 3.55 12.78 0.05
N GLU A 297 4.85 12.54 0.22
CA GLU A 297 5.34 11.25 0.69
C GLU A 297 5.27 11.17 2.22
N PRO A 298 4.51 10.20 2.79
CA PRO A 298 4.43 10.03 4.23
C PRO A 298 5.69 9.36 4.78
N ASP A 299 6.23 9.86 5.89
CA ASP A 299 7.13 9.06 6.73
C ASP A 299 6.32 8.03 7.55
N LEU A 300 5.76 7.07 6.83
CA LEU A 300 4.88 6.03 7.40
C LEU A 300 5.53 5.27 8.56
N ALA A 301 6.84 5.03 8.45
CA ALA A 301 7.58 4.30 9.46
C ALA A 301 7.65 5.10 10.77
N ARG A 302 8.00 6.36 10.68
CA ARG A 302 8.07 7.28 11.81
C ARG A 302 6.70 7.46 12.46
N VAL A 303 5.69 7.77 11.66
CA VAL A 303 4.32 7.96 12.16
C VAL A 303 3.84 6.71 12.93
N ARG A 304 4.04 5.51 12.38
CA ARG A 304 3.66 4.26 13.06
C ARG A 304 4.43 4.04 14.35
N LEU A 305 5.74 4.28 14.36
CA LEU A 305 6.56 4.12 15.56
C LEU A 305 6.21 5.13 16.65
N ASP A 306 5.85 6.34 16.27
CA ASP A 306 5.48 7.40 17.23
C ASP A 306 4.06 7.20 17.77
N LEU A 307 3.11 6.77 16.93
CA LEU A 307 1.76 6.37 17.36
C LEU A 307 1.77 5.19 18.32
N LEU A 308 2.76 4.31 18.20
CA LEU A 308 2.92 3.10 19.00
C LEU A 308 4.09 3.21 19.97
N ALA A 309 4.44 4.40 20.47
CA ALA A 309 5.63 4.65 21.29
C ALA A 309 5.79 3.65 22.45
N GLY A 310 4.69 3.25 23.10
CA GLY A 310 4.67 2.24 24.16
C GLY A 310 4.53 0.79 23.66
N ARG A 311 4.39 0.54 22.34
CA ARG A 311 4.03 -0.76 21.75
C ARG A 311 4.89 -1.14 20.54
N ARG A 312 6.07 -0.55 20.41
CA ARG A 312 6.97 -0.78 19.27
C ARG A 312 7.37 -2.24 19.12
N LEU A 313 7.64 -2.92 20.25
CA LEU A 313 7.96 -4.34 20.26
C LEU A 313 6.76 -5.20 19.83
N GLU A 314 5.54 -4.83 20.21
CA GLU A 314 4.32 -5.51 19.76
C GLU A 314 4.14 -5.34 18.24
N LEU A 315 4.38 -4.16 17.68
CA LEU A 315 4.36 -3.95 16.24
C LEU A 315 5.35 -4.87 15.53
N VAL A 316 6.60 -4.92 16.02
CA VAL A 316 7.63 -5.81 15.48
C VAL A 316 7.21 -7.26 15.61
N TRP A 317 6.74 -7.69 16.79
CA TRP A 317 6.29 -9.05 17.03
C TRP A 317 5.11 -9.46 16.13
N ARG A 318 4.06 -8.64 16.05
CA ARG A 318 2.90 -8.93 15.21
C ARG A 318 3.22 -8.91 13.72
N THR A 319 4.15 -8.06 13.30
CA THR A 319 4.64 -8.05 11.93
C THR A 319 5.50 -9.27 11.62
N LEU A 320 6.23 -9.81 12.62
CA LEU A 320 7.20 -10.90 12.45
C LEU A 320 6.63 -12.29 12.73
N VAL A 321 5.82 -12.47 13.77
CA VAL A 321 5.63 -13.77 14.40
C VAL A 321 4.19 -14.26 14.43
N GLN A 322 3.18 -13.40 14.45
CA GLN A 322 1.80 -13.82 14.66
C GLN A 322 1.10 -14.35 13.41
N PRO A 323 0.76 -15.65 13.36
CA PRO A 323 -0.12 -16.20 12.35
C PRO A 323 -1.58 -15.88 12.70
N GLU A 324 -2.27 -15.13 11.84
CA GLU A 324 -3.71 -14.90 12.00
C GLU A 324 -4.58 -15.81 11.10
N THR A 325 -4.00 -16.85 10.53
CA THR A 325 -4.77 -17.79 9.73
C THR A 325 -4.35 -19.24 9.96
N PRO A 326 -5.31 -20.18 10.01
CA PRO A 326 -5.06 -21.60 10.32
C PRO A 326 -4.36 -22.41 9.23
N GLU A 327 -3.98 -21.83 8.11
CA GLU A 327 -3.45 -22.58 6.98
C GLU A 327 -1.93 -22.46 6.90
N GLY A 328 -1.25 -23.49 7.30
CA GLY A 328 0.04 -24.00 6.90
C GLY A 328 1.32 -23.14 6.97
N ASP A 329 2.43 -23.87 7.10
CA ASP A 329 3.82 -23.42 7.30
C ASP A 329 4.42 -22.48 6.22
N GLU A 330 3.85 -22.44 5.03
CA GLU A 330 4.27 -21.49 3.98
C GLU A 330 4.14 -20.02 4.41
N ARG A 331 3.34 -19.75 5.40
CA ARG A 331 3.00 -18.41 5.87
C ARG A 331 3.97 -17.81 6.85
N LEU A 332 4.65 -18.60 7.66
CA LEU A 332 5.72 -18.07 8.51
C LEU A 332 6.90 -17.59 7.64
N VAL A 333 7.19 -18.32 6.57
CA VAL A 333 8.19 -17.91 5.58
C VAL A 333 7.74 -16.64 4.86
N ALA A 334 6.50 -16.55 4.39
CA ALA A 334 5.95 -15.35 3.76
C ALA A 334 5.98 -14.15 4.72
N ARG A 335 5.79 -14.35 6.02
CA ARG A 335 5.79 -13.32 7.07
C ARG A 335 7.15 -12.89 7.51
N LEU A 336 8.07 -13.79 7.73
CA LEU A 336 9.48 -13.46 7.93
C LEU A 336 9.99 -12.66 6.70
N ARG A 337 9.48 -12.96 5.53
CA ARG A 337 9.75 -12.28 4.28
C ARG A 337 9.22 -10.84 4.29
N PHE A 338 7.93 -10.68 4.58
CA PHE A 338 7.27 -9.38 4.64
C PHE A 338 7.86 -8.52 5.75
N ALA A 339 8.13 -9.11 6.91
CA ALA A 339 8.73 -8.44 8.04
C ALA A 339 10.19 -8.05 7.78
N PHE A 340 10.96 -8.89 7.12
CA PHE A 340 12.34 -8.58 6.74
C PHE A 340 12.40 -7.48 5.68
N SER A 341 11.54 -7.53 4.67
CA SER A 341 11.45 -6.48 3.66
C SER A 341 10.94 -5.16 4.25
N ARG A 342 10.11 -5.22 5.28
CA ARG A 342 9.56 -4.06 5.99
C ARG A 342 10.46 -3.56 7.12
N GLY A 343 11.04 -4.44 7.92
CA GLY A 343 12.03 -4.11 8.96
C GLY A 343 13.30 -3.50 8.35
N TRP A 344 13.72 -3.97 7.20
CA TRP A 344 14.82 -3.39 6.44
C TRP A 344 14.51 -1.97 5.91
N ARG A 345 13.26 -1.72 5.50
CA ARG A 345 12.80 -0.37 5.14
C ARG A 345 12.76 0.57 6.35
N LEU A 346 12.38 0.06 7.52
CA LEU A 346 12.37 0.81 8.79
C LEU A 346 13.78 1.14 9.29
N ALA A 347 14.75 0.25 9.06
CA ALA A 347 16.15 0.45 9.46
C ALA A 347 16.93 1.42 8.56
N ARG A 348 16.45 1.71 7.35
CA ARG A 348 17.05 2.68 6.44
C ARG A 348 16.41 4.05 6.64
N ARG A 349 17.00 4.84 7.49
CA ARG A 349 16.77 6.30 7.51
C ARG A 349 17.12 6.85 6.13
N GLY A 350 16.17 7.39 5.39
CA GLY A 350 16.38 8.31 4.27
C GLY A 350 16.23 7.79 2.85
N ALA A 351 15.61 6.63 2.58
CA ALA A 351 15.19 6.29 1.22
C ALA A 351 13.65 6.29 1.13
N PRO A 352 13.05 7.03 0.17
CA PRO A 352 11.61 7.00 -0.01
C PRO A 352 11.16 5.56 -0.34
N ALA A 353 10.10 5.11 0.32
CA ALA A 353 9.46 3.85 -0.05
C ALA A 353 8.78 4.05 -1.42
N PRO A 354 8.93 3.12 -2.38
CA PRO A 354 8.04 3.14 -3.53
C PRO A 354 6.60 3.04 -3.00
N ALA A 355 5.74 3.93 -3.47
CA ALA A 355 4.30 3.85 -3.23
C ALA A 355 3.83 2.44 -3.56
N PRO A 356 2.86 1.88 -2.83
CA PRO A 356 2.16 0.69 -3.31
C PRO A 356 1.66 1.03 -4.71
N PRO A 357 1.70 0.07 -5.67
CA PRO A 357 1.22 0.35 -7.01
C PRO A 357 -0.20 0.90 -6.87
N ASN A 358 -0.41 2.09 -7.39
CA ASN A 358 -1.74 2.65 -7.50
C ASN A 358 -2.55 1.66 -8.32
N VAL A 359 -3.72 1.29 -7.84
CA VAL A 359 -4.64 0.38 -8.53
C VAL A 359 -4.99 0.92 -9.93
N HIS A 360 -4.76 2.20 -10.17
CA HIS A 360 -4.92 2.88 -11.46
C HIS A 360 -3.84 2.54 -12.51
N ASP A 361 -2.66 2.03 -12.09
CA ASP A 361 -1.57 1.63 -13.01
C ASP A 361 -1.66 0.16 -13.47
N LEU A 362 -2.72 -0.54 -13.09
CA LEU A 362 -3.03 -1.85 -13.64
C LEU A 362 -3.64 -1.70 -15.04
N GLY A 363 -2.85 -1.18 -15.97
CA GLY A 363 -3.05 -1.40 -17.39
C GLY A 363 -3.17 -2.92 -17.64
N GLU A 364 -3.79 -3.28 -18.77
CA GLU A 364 -4.08 -4.64 -19.20
C GLU A 364 -3.09 -5.69 -18.67
N PRO A 365 -3.54 -6.89 -18.30
CA PRO A 365 -2.66 -7.93 -17.80
C PRO A 365 -1.65 -8.28 -18.89
N LYS A 366 -0.50 -7.60 -18.86
CA LYS A 366 0.66 -8.11 -19.54
C LYS A 366 1.00 -9.39 -18.80
N THR A 367 0.89 -10.50 -19.50
CA THR A 367 1.53 -11.77 -19.15
C THR A 367 2.84 -11.43 -18.45
N PRO A 368 3.17 -12.01 -17.29
CA PRO A 368 4.42 -11.70 -16.63
C PRO A 368 5.54 -11.98 -17.63
N ALA A 369 6.05 -10.91 -18.23
CA ALA A 369 7.26 -11.00 -19.03
C ALA A 369 8.31 -11.54 -18.08
N ALA A 370 8.93 -12.64 -18.45
CA ALA A 370 9.99 -13.26 -17.68
C ALA A 370 10.96 -12.14 -17.28
N GLU A 371 11.05 -11.86 -15.95
CA GLU A 371 11.99 -10.88 -15.42
C GLU A 371 13.40 -11.37 -15.74
N GLY A 372 13.93 -10.95 -16.85
CA GLY A 372 15.24 -11.33 -17.38
C GLY A 372 16.03 -10.10 -17.82
N ILE A 373 17.31 -10.25 -17.98
CA ILE A 373 18.12 -9.28 -18.71
C ILE A 373 17.81 -9.49 -20.18
N GLU A 374 17.24 -8.49 -20.84
CA GLU A 374 17.26 -8.43 -22.30
C GLU A 374 18.72 -8.22 -22.73
N VAL A 375 19.35 -9.27 -23.14
CA VAL A 375 20.62 -9.18 -23.84
C VAL A 375 20.25 -9.00 -25.31
N PRO A 376 20.59 -7.86 -25.93
CA PRO A 376 20.28 -7.63 -27.35
C PRO A 376 20.97 -8.64 -28.28
N PHE A 377 21.78 -9.51 -27.71
CA PHE A 377 22.57 -10.55 -28.37
C PHE A 377 22.34 -11.87 -27.64
N GLY A 378 22.38 -12.98 -28.36
CA GLY A 378 22.27 -14.32 -27.77
C GLY A 378 23.31 -14.60 -26.67
N GLU A 379 23.03 -15.58 -25.80
CA GLU A 379 23.92 -15.95 -24.66
C GLU A 379 25.35 -16.27 -25.14
N GLU A 380 25.51 -16.87 -26.31
CA GLU A 380 26.83 -17.19 -26.86
C GLU A 380 27.66 -15.94 -27.11
N LEU A 381 27.11 -14.93 -27.77
CA LEU A 381 27.81 -13.68 -28.03
C LEU A 381 28.18 -12.95 -26.73
N LEU A 382 27.31 -13.02 -25.72
CA LEU A 382 27.62 -12.47 -24.40
C LEU A 382 28.81 -13.20 -23.75
N ARG A 383 28.90 -14.52 -23.85
CA ARG A 383 30.04 -15.32 -23.39
C ARG A 383 31.31 -14.94 -24.10
N ASP A 384 31.25 -14.78 -25.41
CA ASP A 384 32.39 -14.36 -26.22
C ASP A 384 32.86 -12.95 -25.82
N CYS A 385 31.95 -12.02 -25.63
CA CYS A 385 32.26 -10.69 -25.11
C CYS A 385 32.91 -10.74 -23.71
N LEU A 386 32.38 -11.55 -22.79
CA LEU A 386 32.94 -11.72 -21.46
C LEU A 386 34.31 -12.41 -21.46
N ALA A 387 34.61 -13.22 -22.45
CA ALA A 387 35.90 -13.83 -22.65
C ALA A 387 36.91 -12.84 -23.26
N ALA A 388 36.49 -12.08 -24.26
CA ALA A 388 37.34 -11.17 -25.03
C ALA A 388 37.67 -9.87 -24.27
N PHE A 389 36.68 -9.28 -23.59
CA PHE A 389 36.82 -7.95 -22.98
C PHE A 389 36.98 -8.02 -21.45
N PRO A 390 37.79 -7.13 -20.84
CA PRO A 390 37.94 -7.05 -19.38
C PRO A 390 36.65 -6.65 -18.67
N HIS A 391 35.82 -5.84 -19.32
CA HIS A 391 34.51 -5.39 -18.83
C HIS A 391 33.49 -5.43 -19.95
N VAL A 392 32.27 -5.89 -19.65
CA VAL A 392 31.10 -5.85 -20.53
C VAL A 392 30.03 -4.99 -19.89
N ARG A 393 29.47 -4.06 -20.65
CA ARG A 393 28.39 -3.17 -20.18
C ARG A 393 27.03 -3.71 -20.60
N LEU A 394 26.12 -3.82 -19.64
CA LEU A 394 24.72 -4.21 -19.88
C LEU A 394 23.76 -3.23 -19.23
N THR A 395 22.54 -3.14 -19.78
CA THR A 395 21.43 -2.43 -19.16
C THR A 395 20.54 -3.42 -18.43
N VAL A 396 20.18 -3.11 -17.18
CA VAL A 396 19.30 -3.95 -16.36
C VAL A 396 17.85 -3.67 -16.69
N THR A 397 17.09 -4.66 -17.16
CA THR A 397 15.69 -4.51 -17.58
C THR A 397 14.67 -4.93 -16.51
N GLY A 398 15.10 -5.67 -15.48
CA GLY A 398 14.23 -6.11 -14.37
C GLY A 398 14.31 -5.21 -13.13
N ARG A 399 13.33 -5.34 -12.22
CA ARG A 399 13.31 -4.64 -10.92
C ARG A 399 13.70 -5.53 -9.73
N CYS A 400 14.08 -6.78 -9.99
CA CYS A 400 14.39 -7.79 -8.96
C CYS A 400 15.55 -7.40 -8.03
N MET A 401 16.45 -6.53 -8.50
CA MET A 401 17.62 -6.08 -7.73
C MET A 401 17.44 -4.70 -7.07
N GLU A 402 16.29 -4.06 -7.20
CA GLU A 402 16.01 -2.82 -6.48
C GLU A 402 15.98 -3.05 -4.96
N PRO A 403 16.41 -2.08 -4.15
CA PRO A 403 16.93 -0.77 -4.54
C PRO A 403 18.44 -0.75 -4.81
N ALA A 404 19.12 -1.88 -4.80
CA ALA A 404 20.58 -1.90 -4.98
C ALA A 404 20.99 -1.59 -6.42
N ILE A 405 20.17 -2.00 -7.39
CA ILE A 405 20.38 -1.72 -8.82
C ILE A 405 19.00 -1.42 -9.41
N ALA A 406 18.81 -0.20 -9.91
CA ALA A 406 17.54 0.25 -10.46
C ALA A 406 17.27 -0.34 -11.86
N HIS A 407 16.00 -0.42 -12.25
CA HIS A 407 15.61 -0.67 -13.63
C HIS A 407 16.23 0.38 -14.56
N GLY A 408 16.73 -0.04 -15.70
CA GLY A 408 17.42 0.85 -16.65
C GLY A 408 18.87 1.20 -16.29
N ALA A 409 19.36 0.78 -15.11
CA ALA A 409 20.75 1.03 -14.73
C ALA A 409 21.73 0.33 -15.67
N LYS A 410 22.80 1.02 -16.03
CA LYS A 410 23.91 0.44 -16.78
C LYS A 410 24.93 -0.13 -15.80
N VAL A 411 25.30 -1.38 -15.99
CA VAL A 411 26.22 -2.12 -15.11
C VAL A 411 27.42 -2.63 -15.87
N HIS A 412 28.58 -2.65 -15.22
CA HIS A 412 29.80 -3.25 -15.76
C HIS A 412 30.02 -4.62 -15.15
N LEU A 413 30.15 -5.61 -16.01
CA LEU A 413 30.35 -7.00 -15.69
C LEU A 413 31.81 -7.41 -15.93
N VAL A 414 32.34 -8.24 -15.03
CA VAL A 414 33.61 -8.95 -15.21
C VAL A 414 33.34 -10.44 -15.21
N SER A 415 33.89 -11.16 -16.17
CA SER A 415 33.76 -12.62 -16.27
C SER A 415 34.08 -13.34 -14.97
N ALA A 416 33.30 -14.35 -14.62
CA ALA A 416 33.55 -15.21 -13.45
C ALA A 416 34.86 -15.98 -13.54
N THR A 417 35.41 -16.18 -14.74
CA THR A 417 36.74 -16.80 -14.95
C THR A 417 37.89 -15.84 -14.62
N ARG A 418 37.69 -14.55 -14.85
CA ARG A 418 38.72 -13.51 -14.55
C ARG A 418 38.66 -13.09 -13.07
N ARG A 419 37.47 -13.01 -12.51
CA ARG A 419 37.24 -12.65 -11.12
C ARG A 419 36.26 -13.64 -10.50
N ARG A 420 36.76 -14.50 -9.63
CA ARG A 420 35.90 -15.43 -8.90
C ARG A 420 34.84 -14.69 -8.10
N PRO A 421 33.54 -14.97 -8.33
CA PRO A 421 32.45 -14.37 -7.57
C PRO A 421 32.56 -14.67 -6.07
N ARG A 422 32.24 -13.70 -5.22
CA ARG A 422 32.32 -13.80 -3.76
C ARG A 422 30.93 -13.60 -3.15
N LEU A 423 30.75 -14.10 -1.93
CA LEU A 423 29.54 -13.89 -1.17
C LEU A 423 29.15 -12.41 -1.15
N GLY A 424 27.91 -12.10 -1.49
CA GLY A 424 27.40 -10.73 -1.57
C GLY A 424 27.55 -10.04 -2.93
N ASP A 425 28.33 -10.59 -3.87
CA ASP A 425 28.39 -10.07 -5.23
C ASP A 425 27.04 -10.23 -5.92
N VAL A 426 26.67 -9.28 -6.81
CA VAL A 426 25.58 -9.49 -7.75
C VAL A 426 26.15 -10.16 -8.98
N VAL A 427 25.61 -11.32 -9.32
CA VAL A 427 26.16 -12.18 -10.39
C VAL A 427 25.13 -12.36 -11.49
N LEU A 428 25.64 -12.42 -12.72
CA LEU A 428 24.90 -12.86 -13.88
C LEU A 428 25.01 -14.39 -13.97
N SER A 429 23.89 -15.07 -13.90
CA SER A 429 23.82 -16.53 -13.93
C SER A 429 22.83 -17.03 -14.95
N ARG A 430 23.13 -18.20 -15.55
CA ARG A 430 22.22 -18.94 -16.39
C ARG A 430 21.29 -19.78 -15.53
N GLN A 431 19.99 -19.67 -15.77
CA GLN A 431 18.93 -20.47 -15.17
C GLN A 431 18.05 -21.09 -16.24
N LYS A 432 17.13 -21.99 -15.87
CA LYS A 432 16.25 -22.67 -16.84
C LYS A 432 15.43 -21.70 -17.70
N GLU A 433 15.09 -20.54 -17.16
CA GLU A 433 14.25 -19.53 -17.78
C GLU A 433 15.06 -18.38 -18.43
N GLY A 434 16.37 -18.53 -18.59
CA GLY A 434 17.26 -17.54 -19.18
C GLY A 434 18.29 -16.95 -18.22
N LEU A 435 18.89 -15.82 -18.62
CA LEU A 435 19.90 -15.13 -17.84
C LEU A 435 19.28 -14.29 -16.72
N ARG A 436 19.80 -14.41 -15.51
CA ARG A 436 19.34 -13.64 -14.33
C ARG A 436 20.49 -12.96 -13.62
N LEU A 437 20.19 -11.75 -13.14
CA LEU A 437 21.12 -10.94 -12.37
C LEU A 437 20.66 -10.91 -10.92
N HIS A 438 21.28 -11.72 -10.07
CA HIS A 438 20.87 -11.88 -8.66
C HIS A 438 22.08 -11.90 -7.72
N ARG A 439 21.83 -11.68 -6.43
CA ARG A 439 22.88 -11.65 -5.41
C ARG A 439 23.32 -13.06 -5.00
N LEU A 440 24.63 -13.28 -4.99
CA LEU A 440 25.21 -14.54 -4.49
C LEU A 440 25.13 -14.58 -2.97
N VAL A 441 24.29 -15.47 -2.43
CA VAL A 441 24.00 -15.59 -1.00
C VAL A 441 24.63 -16.83 -0.37
N PHE A 442 25.07 -17.78 -1.17
CA PHE A 442 25.83 -18.94 -0.74
C PHE A 442 26.78 -19.41 -1.84
N ALA A 443 28.07 -19.50 -1.50
CA ALA A 443 29.12 -20.10 -2.33
C ALA A 443 30.08 -20.81 -1.40
N PRO A 444 30.31 -22.13 -1.54
CA PRO A 444 31.29 -22.83 -0.71
C PRO A 444 32.70 -22.30 -1.01
N PRO A 445 33.53 -22.10 0.02
CA PRO A 445 34.89 -21.56 -0.11
C PRO A 445 35.82 -22.45 -0.95
N ILE A 446 35.61 -23.76 -0.86
CA ILE A 446 36.23 -24.79 -1.73
C ILE A 446 35.06 -25.47 -2.43
N ALA A 447 34.97 -25.31 -3.73
CA ALA A 447 33.89 -25.86 -4.53
C ALA A 447 34.35 -27.14 -5.26
N PRO A 448 34.20 -28.34 -4.65
CA PRO A 448 34.36 -29.58 -5.39
C PRO A 448 33.40 -29.65 -6.57
N PRO A 449 33.67 -30.42 -7.62
CA PRO A 449 32.72 -30.64 -8.72
C PRO A 449 31.35 -31.03 -8.17
N GLY A 450 30.28 -30.34 -8.66
CA GLY A 450 28.91 -30.54 -8.16
C GLY A 450 28.49 -29.68 -6.97
N SER A 451 29.37 -28.80 -6.44
CA SER A 451 28.99 -27.83 -5.41
C SER A 451 27.89 -26.89 -5.91
N ARG A 452 26.84 -26.73 -5.12
CA ARG A 452 25.68 -25.92 -5.47
C ARG A 452 25.78 -24.52 -4.86
N TRP A 453 25.80 -23.51 -5.73
CA TRP A 453 25.73 -22.10 -5.38
C TRP A 453 24.27 -21.68 -5.23
N ARG A 454 24.02 -20.61 -4.50
CA ARG A 454 22.69 -20.03 -4.33
C ARG A 454 22.72 -18.55 -4.59
N THR A 455 21.80 -18.11 -5.43
CA THR A 455 21.53 -16.71 -5.68
C THR A 455 20.13 -16.32 -5.20
N LYS A 456 19.89 -15.02 -5.12
CA LYS A 456 18.60 -14.48 -4.69
C LYS A 456 18.45 -13.05 -5.17
N ALA A 457 17.25 -12.71 -5.68
CA ALA A 457 16.87 -11.33 -5.97
C ALA A 457 16.86 -10.48 -4.71
N ASP A 458 17.31 -9.23 -4.75
CA ASP A 458 17.26 -8.33 -3.59
C ASP A 458 15.80 -8.01 -3.18
N ARG A 459 14.89 -7.90 -4.13
CA ARG A 459 13.44 -7.79 -3.88
C ARG A 459 12.77 -9.14 -3.64
N GLY A 460 13.36 -10.19 -4.16
CA GLY A 460 12.86 -11.55 -4.03
C GLY A 460 12.97 -12.04 -2.60
N VAL A 461 12.33 -13.15 -2.36
CA VAL A 461 12.29 -13.76 -1.04
C VAL A 461 12.76 -15.18 -1.06
N LEU A 462 12.56 -15.89 -2.18
CA LEU A 462 13.07 -17.24 -2.37
C LEU A 462 14.52 -17.19 -2.83
N PHE A 463 15.24 -18.24 -2.48
CA PHE A 463 16.46 -18.57 -3.18
C PHE A 463 16.11 -19.05 -4.59
N ASP A 464 16.93 -18.68 -5.54
CA ASP A 464 16.88 -19.30 -6.85
C ASP A 464 17.17 -20.80 -6.76
N PRO A 465 16.80 -21.58 -7.76
CA PRO A 465 17.25 -22.96 -7.89
C PRO A 465 18.77 -23.04 -7.71
N PRO A 466 19.29 -24.18 -7.19
CA PRO A 466 20.73 -24.36 -7.04
C PRO A 466 21.43 -24.29 -8.37
N LEU A 467 22.53 -23.52 -8.41
CA LEU A 467 23.38 -23.31 -9.56
C LEU A 467 24.71 -24.08 -9.41
N GLU A 468 25.29 -24.54 -10.49
CA GLU A 468 26.69 -24.94 -10.51
C GLU A 468 27.58 -23.73 -10.75
N ALA A 469 28.82 -23.78 -10.34
CA ALA A 469 29.78 -22.68 -10.55
C ALA A 469 29.91 -22.27 -12.05
N LYS A 470 29.79 -23.24 -12.97
CA LYS A 470 29.81 -23.03 -14.43
C LYS A 470 28.63 -22.20 -14.97
N ASP A 471 27.52 -22.13 -14.21
CA ASP A 471 26.32 -21.40 -14.60
C ASP A 471 26.42 -19.91 -14.18
N VAL A 472 27.40 -19.54 -13.37
CA VAL A 472 27.69 -18.15 -13.04
C VAL A 472 28.68 -17.57 -14.04
N LEU A 473 28.17 -16.64 -14.88
CA LEU A 473 28.93 -16.13 -16.04
C LEU A 473 29.80 -14.92 -15.66
N ALA A 474 29.31 -14.02 -14.83
CA ALA A 474 29.99 -12.76 -14.51
C ALA A 474 29.53 -12.19 -13.16
N SER A 475 30.29 -11.22 -12.66
CA SER A 475 29.92 -10.39 -11.49
C SER A 475 29.84 -8.93 -11.87
N ILE A 476 28.93 -8.16 -11.27
CA ILE A 476 28.90 -6.70 -11.37
C ILE A 476 30.04 -6.12 -10.54
N VAL A 477 30.77 -5.20 -11.13
CA VAL A 477 31.84 -4.46 -10.44
C VAL A 477 31.47 -3.00 -10.19
N THR A 478 30.74 -2.34 -11.11
CA THR A 478 30.27 -0.97 -10.96
C THR A 478 28.88 -0.79 -11.57
N VAL A 479 28.17 0.23 -11.09
CA VAL A 479 26.89 0.71 -11.62
C VAL A 479 27.12 2.15 -12.08
N GLU A 480 26.80 2.48 -13.33
CA GLU A 480 26.98 3.84 -13.86
C GLU A 480 26.04 4.83 -13.16
N GLY A 481 26.54 6.02 -12.89
CA GLY A 481 25.75 7.11 -12.31
C GLY A 481 25.50 7.00 -10.80
N ASP A 482 25.94 5.93 -10.15
CA ASP A 482 25.81 5.79 -8.69
C ASP A 482 27.14 5.32 -8.06
N PRO A 483 28.03 6.25 -7.71
CA PRO A 483 29.30 5.92 -7.04
C PRO A 483 29.10 5.34 -5.63
N ALA A 484 27.92 5.52 -5.04
CA ALA A 484 27.53 4.92 -3.75
C ALA A 484 26.91 3.52 -3.91
N ALA A 485 26.54 3.11 -5.11
CA ALA A 485 26.08 1.75 -5.37
C ALA A 485 27.20 0.77 -5.08
N ARG A 486 27.08 0.10 -3.96
CA ARG A 486 27.99 -1.00 -3.60
C ARG A 486 27.35 -2.31 -4.07
N PRO A 487 27.73 -2.85 -5.24
CA PRO A 487 27.18 -4.09 -5.75
C PRO A 487 27.44 -5.26 -4.78
N ARG A 488 28.49 -5.16 -3.94
CA ARG A 488 28.80 -6.16 -2.93
C ARG A 488 28.28 -5.75 -1.55
N ARG A 489 27.30 -6.50 -1.03
CA ARG A 489 26.73 -6.33 0.32
C ARG A 489 26.74 -7.68 1.07
N VAL A 490 27.84 -7.96 1.72
CA VAL A 490 28.03 -9.20 2.50
C VAL A 490 26.98 -9.33 3.60
N THR A 491 26.67 -8.24 4.30
CA THR A 491 25.62 -8.21 5.34
C THR A 491 24.26 -8.61 4.79
N THR A 492 23.88 -8.12 3.60
CA THR A 492 22.60 -8.51 2.95
C THR A 492 22.59 -10.00 2.59
N ALA A 493 23.73 -10.54 2.14
CA ALA A 493 23.84 -11.95 1.81
C ALA A 493 23.77 -12.84 3.04
N LEU A 494 24.45 -12.47 4.13
CA LEU A 494 24.42 -13.21 5.40
C LEU A 494 23.03 -13.25 6.02
N VAL A 495 22.35 -12.11 6.03
CA VAL A 495 20.97 -12.02 6.52
C VAL A 495 20.03 -12.88 5.67
N SER A 496 20.18 -12.86 4.36
CA SER A 496 19.39 -13.70 3.43
C SER A 496 19.70 -15.19 3.61
N LEU A 497 20.94 -15.54 3.91
CA LEU A 497 21.36 -16.92 4.19
C LEU A 497 20.73 -17.44 5.49
N VAL A 498 20.82 -16.67 6.58
CA VAL A 498 20.24 -17.04 7.89
C VAL A 498 18.72 -17.24 7.76
N ALA A 499 18.04 -16.34 7.07
CA ALA A 499 16.60 -16.46 6.82
C ALA A 499 16.25 -17.73 6.01
N GLY A 500 17.04 -18.06 4.99
CA GLY A 500 16.85 -19.25 4.15
C GLY A 500 17.15 -20.56 4.88
N VAL A 501 18.17 -20.58 5.75
CA VAL A 501 18.51 -21.74 6.58
C VAL A 501 17.45 -21.97 7.67
N ALA A 502 17.00 -20.93 8.35
CA ALA A 502 15.93 -21.02 9.35
C ALA A 502 14.62 -21.55 8.75
N ALA A 503 14.29 -21.14 7.51
CA ALA A 503 13.15 -21.67 6.77
C ALA A 503 13.28 -23.17 6.47
N ARG A 504 14.48 -23.64 6.10
CA ARG A 504 14.74 -25.07 5.81
C ARG A 504 14.72 -25.96 7.04
N LEU A 505 15.31 -25.50 8.14
CA LEU A 505 15.35 -26.27 9.40
C LEU A 505 13.92 -26.49 9.95
N ARG A 506 13.01 -25.55 9.76
CA ARG A 506 11.61 -25.68 10.17
C ARG A 506 10.79 -26.59 9.24
N LEU A 507 11.03 -26.56 7.95
CA LEU A 507 10.43 -27.50 6.98
C LEU A 507 10.88 -28.95 7.29
N GLY A 508 12.15 -29.17 7.62
CA GLY A 508 12.66 -30.47 8.03
C GLY A 508 12.03 -30.99 9.33
N ALA A 509 11.80 -30.11 10.31
CA ALA A 509 11.16 -30.47 11.58
C ALA A 509 9.66 -30.75 11.44
N ALA A 510 8.98 -30.11 10.51
CA ALA A 510 7.56 -30.36 10.21
C ALA A 510 7.35 -31.69 9.48
N LEU A 511 8.22 -32.01 8.51
CA LEU A 511 8.21 -33.30 7.80
C LEU A 511 8.54 -34.46 8.75
N ALA A 512 9.52 -34.29 9.66
CA ALA A 512 9.88 -35.31 10.66
C ALA A 512 8.75 -35.59 11.68
N ARG A 513 7.84 -34.66 11.93
CA ARG A 513 6.66 -34.87 12.79
C ARG A 513 5.50 -35.53 12.06
N ALA A 514 5.43 -35.42 10.73
CA ALA A 514 4.41 -36.07 9.92
C ALA A 514 4.69 -37.57 9.69
N ASP A 515 5.95 -38.00 9.85
CA ASP A 515 6.37 -39.39 9.65
C ASP A 515 6.39 -40.23 10.94
N THR A 516 5.93 -39.73 12.08
CA THR A 516 5.73 -40.53 13.30
C THR A 516 4.28 -41.06 13.31
N PRO A 517 4.07 -42.37 13.02
CA PRO A 517 2.74 -42.95 13.16
C PRO A 517 2.36 -42.98 14.65
N SER A 518 1.15 -42.50 14.94
CA SER A 518 0.49 -42.59 16.25
C SER A 518 0.15 -44.02 16.65
#